data_d0a015dc9b644e69349d5b4fefb1544f
#
_entry.id   d0a015dc9b644e69349d5b4fefb1544f
#
_cell.length_a   1.000
_cell.length_b   1.000
_cell.length_c   1.000
_cell.angle_alpha   90.00
_cell.angle_beta   90.00
_cell.angle_gamma   90.00
#
_symmetry.space_group_name_H-M   'P 1'
#
loop_
_entity.id
_entity.type
_entity.pdbx_description
1 polymer ?
#
loop_
_entity_poly.entity_id
_entity_poly.type
_entity_poly.pdbx_seq_one_letter_code
_entity_poly.pdbx_strand_id
1 'polypeptide(L)'
;FLKVDMEFARKITFKKSALVLRVFGGIGYAFNSTIDTNKRYSLPLFRQYFAGGPNSMRAWALRKLGPGSFIKDFSNTSTGLPERYGDVQLEANIEYRFPWFRIAGVAVNGAVFTDIGNIWFLKKAEAQGRKPEEIFNFGRLGKDLAVGVGTGLRIDFSFFIVRLDYSYKA
;
A
#
# COMPACT_ATOMS: atom_id res chain seq x y z
N PHE A 1 14.87 -3.29 -17.24
CA PHE A 1 13.80 -2.48 -16.62
C PHE A 1 14.40 -1.23 -15.99
N LEU A 2 13.59 -0.20 -15.86
CA LEU A 2 13.84 0.99 -15.07
C LEU A 2 12.84 1.03 -13.92
N LYS A 3 13.28 1.36 -12.70
CA LYS A 3 12.43 1.52 -11.53
C LYS A 3 12.80 2.82 -10.82
N VAL A 4 11.80 3.63 -10.49
CA VAL A 4 11.95 4.89 -9.75
C VAL A 4 11.00 4.88 -8.58
N ASP A 5 11.55 5.12 -7.40
CA ASP A 5 10.83 5.20 -6.13
C ASP A 5 11.01 6.60 -5.55
N MET A 6 9.93 7.20 -5.05
CA MET A 6 9.94 8.47 -4.34
C MET A 6 9.15 8.32 -3.05
N GLU A 7 9.74 8.70 -1.94
CA GLU A 7 9.07 8.72 -0.65
C GLU A 7 9.27 10.07 0.04
N PHE A 8 8.19 10.62 0.55
CA PHE A 8 8.20 11.80 1.40
C PHE A 8 7.53 11.44 2.74
N ALA A 9 8.25 11.64 3.83
CA ALA A 9 7.73 11.43 5.18
C ALA A 9 7.98 12.67 6.04
N ARG A 10 6.96 13.11 6.77
CA ARG A 10 7.05 14.27 7.67
C ARG A 10 6.30 14.01 8.97
N LYS A 11 6.92 14.34 10.08
CA LYS A 11 6.31 14.40 11.41
C LYS A 11 6.18 15.87 11.83
N ILE A 12 4.96 16.28 12.14
CA ILE A 12 4.64 17.60 12.68
C ILE A 12 4.27 17.40 14.15
N THR A 13 5.07 17.96 15.06
CA THR A 13 4.87 17.80 16.50
C THR A 13 4.14 19.02 17.06
N PHE A 14 3.05 18.79 17.76
CA PHE A 14 2.32 19.76 18.55
C PHE A 14 2.72 19.61 20.04
N LYS A 15 2.20 20.49 20.92
CA LYS A 15 2.55 20.47 22.36
C LYS A 15 2.44 19.09 23.03
N LYS A 16 1.39 18.31 22.69
CA LYS A 16 1.14 16.98 23.28
C LYS A 16 0.81 15.90 22.25
N SER A 17 0.77 16.24 20.96
CA SER A 17 0.38 15.32 19.90
C SER A 17 1.30 15.44 18.68
N ALA A 18 1.17 14.55 17.72
CA ALA A 18 1.93 14.61 16.50
C ALA A 18 1.08 14.13 15.31
N LEU A 19 1.26 14.79 14.19
CA LEU A 19 0.73 14.35 12.89
C LEU A 19 1.88 13.77 12.09
N VAL A 20 1.72 12.55 11.61
CA VAL A 20 2.67 11.85 10.75
C VAL A 20 2.05 11.70 9.38
N LEU A 21 2.77 12.17 8.37
CA LEU A 21 2.38 12.10 6.97
C LEU A 21 3.44 11.28 6.23
N ARG A 22 3.00 10.39 5.35
CA ARG A 22 3.85 9.67 4.41
C ARG A 22 3.17 9.64 3.05
N VAL A 23 3.91 9.93 2.01
CA VAL A 23 3.49 9.76 0.62
C VAL A 23 4.55 8.93 -0.08
N PHE A 24 4.14 7.89 -0.76
CA PHE A 24 5.01 7.03 -1.55
C PHE A 24 4.48 6.94 -2.98
N GLY A 25 5.36 7.09 -3.94
CA GLY A 25 5.09 6.87 -5.35
C GLY A 25 6.20 6.05 -5.97
N GLY A 26 5.84 4.98 -6.64
CA GLY A 26 6.78 4.12 -7.33
C GLY A 26 6.28 3.76 -8.72
N ILE A 27 7.18 3.77 -9.70
CA ILE A 27 6.91 3.37 -11.08
C ILE A 27 8.04 2.52 -11.62
N GLY A 28 7.68 1.44 -12.28
CA GLY A 28 8.61 0.54 -12.92
C GLY A 28 8.26 0.27 -14.38
N TYR A 29 9.23 0.38 -15.26
CA TYR A 29 9.06 0.14 -16.68
C TYR A 29 9.91 -1.04 -17.14
N ALA A 30 9.26 -2.05 -17.70
CA ALA A 30 9.93 -3.19 -18.34
C ALA A 30 10.17 -2.87 -19.82
N PHE A 31 11.45 -2.90 -20.26
CA PHE A 31 11.78 -2.79 -21.67
C PHE A 31 11.38 -4.10 -22.38
N ASN A 32 10.76 -3.99 -23.53
CA ASN A 32 10.49 -5.16 -24.36
C ASN A 32 11.81 -5.71 -24.88
N SER A 33 12.11 -6.97 -24.58
CA SER A 33 13.17 -7.69 -25.27
C SER A 33 12.61 -8.20 -26.60
N THR A 34 13.21 -7.77 -27.70
CA THR A 34 12.90 -8.26 -29.05
C THR A 34 13.40 -9.68 -29.29
N ILE A 35 14.18 -10.24 -28.35
CA ILE A 35 14.87 -11.53 -28.49
C ILE A 35 14.06 -12.69 -27.90
N ASP A 36 13.12 -12.43 -26.98
CA ASP A 36 12.30 -13.47 -26.35
C ASP A 36 10.87 -13.47 -26.88
N THR A 37 10.40 -14.63 -27.32
CA THR A 37 9.00 -14.91 -27.65
C THR A 37 8.04 -14.65 -26.48
N ASN A 38 8.54 -14.54 -25.25
CA ASN A 38 7.85 -14.11 -24.04
C ASN A 38 8.01 -12.61 -23.82
N LYS A 39 7.23 -11.79 -24.53
CA LYS A 39 7.18 -10.34 -24.31
C LYS A 39 6.88 -10.05 -22.85
N ARG A 40 7.85 -9.47 -22.11
CA ARG A 40 7.63 -9.05 -20.73
C ARG A 40 6.88 -7.71 -20.71
N TYR A 41 5.65 -7.75 -20.26
CA TYR A 41 4.79 -6.57 -20.14
C TYR A 41 4.82 -5.96 -18.73
N SER A 42 5.49 -6.60 -17.77
CA SER A 42 5.64 -6.16 -16.39
C SER A 42 7.07 -6.34 -15.88
N LEU A 43 7.36 -5.75 -14.75
CA LEU A 43 8.61 -5.99 -14.03
C LEU A 43 8.77 -7.47 -13.66
N PRO A 44 10.02 -7.94 -13.45
CA PRO A 44 10.25 -9.23 -12.80
C PRO A 44 9.50 -9.30 -11.46
N LEU A 45 8.91 -10.46 -11.13
CA LEU A 45 8.04 -10.63 -9.96
C LEU A 45 8.59 -10.06 -8.66
N PHE A 46 9.88 -10.30 -8.39
CA PHE A 46 10.57 -9.82 -7.19
C PHE A 46 10.89 -8.31 -7.20
N ARG A 47 10.61 -7.62 -8.30
CA ARG A 47 10.77 -6.16 -8.45
C ARG A 47 9.44 -5.44 -8.59
N GLN A 48 8.35 -6.16 -8.71
CA GLN A 48 7.01 -5.58 -8.75
C GLN A 48 6.64 -4.97 -7.40
N TYR A 49 5.76 -3.99 -7.45
CA TYR A 49 5.17 -3.39 -6.26
C TYR A 49 4.03 -4.25 -5.73
N PHE A 50 3.78 -4.11 -4.45
CA PHE A 50 2.61 -4.68 -3.78
C PHE A 50 2.11 -3.73 -2.70
N ALA A 51 0.83 -3.79 -2.36
CA ALA A 51 0.22 -2.99 -1.31
C ALA A 51 -0.49 -3.89 -0.28
N GLY A 52 -0.67 -3.31 0.92
CA GLY A 52 -1.22 -4.00 2.08
C GLY A 52 -0.17 -4.31 3.15
N GLY A 53 -0.64 -4.63 4.34
CA GLY A 53 0.19 -4.90 5.50
C GLY A 53 0.42 -3.68 6.40
N PRO A 54 1.10 -3.88 7.55
CA PRO A 54 1.14 -2.93 8.66
C PRO A 54 1.89 -1.62 8.37
N ASN A 55 2.72 -1.57 7.33
CA ASN A 55 3.52 -0.40 6.96
C ASN A 55 3.09 0.24 5.62
N SER A 56 1.97 -0.20 5.05
CA SER A 56 1.41 0.23 3.79
C SER A 56 -0.08 0.53 3.99
N MET A 57 -0.96 -0.23 3.40
CA MET A 57 -2.41 -0.13 3.50
C MET A 57 -2.91 -1.08 4.60
N ARG A 58 -3.01 -0.61 5.84
CA ARG A 58 -3.23 -1.43 7.06
C ARG A 58 -4.54 -2.20 7.07
N ALA A 59 -5.56 -1.73 6.35
CA ALA A 59 -6.84 -2.43 6.24
C ALA A 59 -6.81 -3.67 5.32
N TRP A 60 -5.70 -3.91 4.63
CA TRP A 60 -5.51 -5.09 3.77
C TRP A 60 -4.32 -5.92 4.25
N ALA A 61 -4.48 -7.23 4.19
CA ALA A 61 -3.37 -8.14 4.40
C ALA A 61 -2.28 -7.91 3.33
N LEU A 62 -1.05 -8.30 3.65
CA LEU A 62 0.10 -8.16 2.76
C LEU A 62 -0.20 -8.74 1.37
N ARG A 63 0.06 -7.95 0.31
CA ARG A 63 -0.16 -8.35 -1.10
C ARG A 63 -1.61 -8.68 -1.46
N LYS A 64 -2.59 -8.08 -0.76
CA LYS A 64 -4.02 -8.36 -1.01
C LYS A 64 -4.79 -7.16 -1.56
N LEU A 65 -4.11 -6.05 -1.85
CA LEU A 65 -4.70 -4.88 -2.48
C LEU A 65 -4.26 -4.75 -3.94
N GLY A 66 -5.17 -4.32 -4.81
CA GLY A 66 -4.94 -4.06 -6.24
C GLY A 66 -5.01 -5.32 -7.12
N PRO A 67 -4.53 -5.28 -8.37
CA PRO A 67 -4.23 -4.04 -9.10
C PRO A 67 -5.51 -3.27 -9.45
N GLY A 68 -5.47 -1.95 -9.27
CA GLY A 68 -6.59 -1.04 -9.54
C GLY A 68 -7.87 -1.40 -8.79
N SER A 69 -9.02 -1.11 -9.40
CA SER A 69 -10.34 -1.47 -8.87
C SER A 69 -10.80 -2.88 -9.24
N PHE A 70 -9.94 -3.67 -9.89
CA PHE A 70 -10.31 -5.01 -10.31
C PHE A 70 -10.45 -5.97 -9.12
N ILE A 71 -11.67 -6.47 -8.91
CA ILE A 71 -11.97 -7.53 -7.95
C ILE A 71 -11.86 -8.87 -8.66
N LYS A 72 -10.80 -9.61 -8.41
CA LYS A 72 -10.63 -10.96 -8.93
C LYS A 72 -11.46 -11.92 -8.07
N ASP A 73 -12.38 -12.63 -8.70
CA ASP A 73 -13.10 -13.71 -8.05
C ASP A 73 -12.18 -14.94 -7.94
N PHE A 74 -11.95 -15.40 -6.72
CA PHE A 74 -11.05 -16.51 -6.42
C PHE A 74 -11.77 -17.80 -6.05
N SER A 75 -13.09 -17.86 -6.25
CA SER A 75 -13.90 -19.02 -5.91
C SER A 75 -13.47 -20.31 -6.61
N ASN A 76 -12.73 -20.20 -7.71
CA ASN A 76 -12.33 -21.33 -8.55
C ASN A 76 -10.81 -21.57 -8.63
N THR A 77 -10.00 -20.97 -7.76
CA THR A 77 -8.53 -21.16 -7.85
C THR A 77 -8.06 -22.10 -6.75
N SER A 78 -7.78 -23.35 -7.11
CA SER A 78 -7.26 -24.41 -6.25
C SER A 78 -5.77 -24.24 -5.85
N THR A 79 -5.12 -23.16 -6.24
CA THR A 79 -3.69 -22.92 -6.00
C THR A 79 -3.47 -21.65 -5.20
N GLY A 80 -3.36 -21.77 -3.87
CA GLY A 80 -2.80 -20.77 -2.98
C GLY A 80 -3.52 -19.42 -2.96
N LEU A 81 -3.26 -18.61 -1.93
CA LEU A 81 -3.77 -17.25 -1.82
C LEU A 81 -3.12 -16.38 -2.89
N PRO A 82 -3.87 -15.85 -3.87
CA PRO A 82 -3.30 -15.07 -4.95
C PRO A 82 -2.68 -13.78 -4.41
N GLU A 83 -1.39 -13.68 -4.58
CA GLU A 83 -0.65 -12.45 -4.32
C GLU A 83 -0.87 -11.46 -5.47
N ARG A 84 -0.99 -10.19 -5.12
CA ARG A 84 -1.26 -9.11 -6.07
C ARG A 84 -0.03 -8.23 -6.21
N TYR A 85 0.35 -7.97 -7.44
CA TYR A 85 1.52 -7.20 -7.81
C TYR A 85 1.19 -6.17 -8.89
N GLY A 86 2.02 -5.14 -9.02
CA GLY A 86 1.88 -4.09 -10.02
C GLY A 86 3.22 -3.48 -10.44
N ASP A 87 3.18 -2.65 -11.46
CA ASP A 87 4.33 -1.88 -11.96
C ASP A 87 4.31 -0.44 -11.44
N VAL A 88 3.19 0.00 -10.89
CA VAL A 88 2.99 1.33 -10.28
C VAL A 88 2.40 1.16 -8.89
N GLN A 89 2.85 1.97 -7.94
CA GLN A 89 2.30 2.05 -6.58
C GLN A 89 2.16 3.51 -6.18
N LEU A 90 1.01 3.87 -5.64
CA LEU A 90 0.79 5.17 -5.00
C LEU A 90 0.19 4.93 -3.63
N GLU A 91 0.76 5.55 -2.60
CA GLU A 91 0.27 5.47 -1.22
C GLU A 91 0.38 6.82 -0.51
N ALA A 92 -0.59 7.12 0.32
CA ALA A 92 -0.56 8.20 1.28
C ALA A 92 -1.06 7.68 2.64
N ASN A 93 -0.29 7.92 3.68
CA ASN A 93 -0.64 7.53 5.04
C ASN A 93 -0.66 8.80 5.91
N ILE A 94 -1.73 8.99 6.65
CA ILE A 94 -1.92 10.09 7.58
C ILE A 94 -2.22 9.48 8.93
N GLU A 95 -1.43 9.82 9.97
CA GLU A 95 -1.63 9.30 11.31
C GLU A 95 -1.52 10.43 12.33
N TYR A 96 -2.58 10.64 13.10
CA TYR A 96 -2.59 11.56 14.23
C TYR A 96 -2.39 10.78 15.53
N ARG A 97 -1.33 11.12 16.27
CA ARG A 97 -0.94 10.50 17.54
C ARG A 97 -1.19 11.48 18.69
N PHE A 98 -1.79 10.97 19.77
CA PHE A 98 -2.07 11.76 20.96
C PHE A 98 -1.74 10.94 22.22
N PRO A 99 -1.28 11.59 23.30
CA PRO A 99 -1.07 10.90 24.57
C PRO A 99 -2.41 10.49 25.14
N TRP A 100 -2.48 9.28 25.67
CA TRP A 100 -3.70 8.80 26.32
C TRP A 100 -3.48 8.71 27.83
N PHE A 101 -2.68 7.75 28.31
CA PHE A 101 -2.37 7.57 29.71
C PHE A 101 -0.97 6.99 29.92
N ARG A 102 -0.55 6.92 31.20
CA ARG A 102 0.69 6.25 31.62
C ARG A 102 0.39 5.22 32.70
N ILE A 103 1.03 4.05 32.59
CA ILE A 103 0.97 2.99 33.59
C ILE A 103 2.39 2.56 33.93
N ALA A 104 2.77 2.59 35.20
CA ALA A 104 4.08 2.16 35.70
C ALA A 104 5.28 2.72 34.90
N GLY A 105 5.21 4.01 34.51
CA GLY A 105 6.25 4.65 33.71
C GLY A 105 6.16 4.44 32.21
N VAL A 106 5.36 3.48 31.73
CA VAL A 106 5.14 3.21 30.31
C VAL A 106 4.10 4.18 29.75
N ALA A 107 4.42 4.87 28.66
CA ALA A 107 3.50 5.77 27.98
C ALA A 107 2.63 5.01 26.98
N VAL A 108 1.31 5.19 27.07
CA VAL A 108 0.34 4.66 26.12
C VAL A 108 -0.23 5.84 25.33
N ASN A 109 0.01 5.85 24.03
CA ASN A 109 -0.47 6.86 23.10
C ASN A 109 -1.54 6.26 22.20
N GLY A 110 -2.62 7.00 21.97
CA GLY A 110 -3.62 6.69 20.97
C GLY A 110 -3.20 7.17 19.60
N ALA A 111 -3.68 6.52 18.56
CA ALA A 111 -3.54 6.96 17.18
C ALA A 111 -4.84 6.78 16.40
N VAL A 112 -5.12 7.70 15.50
CA VAL A 112 -6.13 7.54 14.45
C VAL A 112 -5.44 7.75 13.11
N PHE A 113 -5.84 6.99 12.11
CA PHE A 113 -5.13 7.02 10.84
C PHE A 113 -6.03 6.75 9.64
N THR A 114 -5.56 7.23 8.50
CA THR A 114 -6.12 6.95 7.18
C THR A 114 -4.99 6.55 6.25
N ASP A 115 -5.19 5.46 5.52
CA ASP A 115 -4.31 4.97 4.47
C ASP A 115 -5.06 5.04 3.14
N ILE A 116 -4.46 5.64 2.12
CA ILE A 116 -5.03 5.80 0.79
C ILE A 116 -4.00 5.31 -0.21
N GLY A 117 -4.37 4.42 -1.12
CA GLY A 117 -3.42 3.97 -2.12
C GLY A 117 -3.90 2.78 -2.92
N ASN A 118 -3.08 2.37 -3.87
CA ASN A 118 -3.27 1.16 -4.65
C ASN A 118 -2.00 0.85 -5.47
N ILE A 119 -2.04 -0.27 -6.20
CA ILE A 119 -1.07 -0.66 -7.22
C ILE A 119 -1.76 -0.84 -8.55
N TRP A 120 -1.01 -0.71 -9.65
CA TRP A 120 -1.51 -0.90 -11.01
C TRP A 120 -0.44 -1.49 -11.91
N PHE A 121 -0.84 -2.06 -13.02
CA PHE A 121 0.05 -2.30 -14.14
C PHE A 121 0.23 -1.03 -14.99
N LEU A 122 1.38 -0.89 -15.62
CA LEU A 122 1.68 0.25 -16.49
C LEU A 122 1.26 0.00 -17.93
N LYS A 123 1.41 -1.24 -18.40
CA LYS A 123 1.15 -1.60 -19.79
C LYS A 123 -0.10 -2.46 -19.93
N LYS A 124 -0.88 -2.18 -20.96
CA LYS A 124 -1.91 -3.08 -21.44
C LYS A 124 -1.22 -4.35 -21.95
N ALA A 125 -1.70 -5.48 -21.52
CA ALA A 125 -1.22 -6.78 -21.96
C ALA A 125 -2.43 -7.68 -22.26
N GLU A 126 -3.05 -7.48 -23.40
CA GLU A 126 -4.22 -8.25 -23.86
C GLU A 126 -3.90 -9.74 -23.90
N ALA A 127 -2.68 -10.10 -24.33
CA ALA A 127 -2.20 -11.48 -24.33
C ALA A 127 -2.10 -12.11 -22.91
N GLN A 128 -2.11 -11.30 -21.84
CA GLN A 128 -2.11 -11.74 -20.44
C GLN A 128 -3.49 -11.61 -19.78
N GLY A 129 -4.52 -11.27 -20.54
CA GLY A 129 -5.88 -11.11 -20.05
C GLY A 129 -6.06 -9.95 -19.05
N ARG A 130 -5.19 -8.94 -19.07
CA ARG A 130 -5.31 -7.78 -18.19
C ARG A 130 -6.53 -6.94 -18.56
N LYS A 131 -7.30 -6.60 -17.54
CA LYS A 131 -8.48 -5.75 -17.71
C LYS A 131 -8.11 -4.27 -17.63
N PRO A 132 -8.92 -3.38 -18.25
CA PRO A 132 -8.70 -1.93 -18.18
C PRO A 132 -8.63 -1.39 -16.75
N GLU A 133 -9.32 -2.04 -15.79
CA GLU A 133 -9.35 -1.69 -14.37
C GLU A 133 -8.02 -1.93 -13.66
N GLU A 134 -7.16 -2.81 -14.19
CA GLU A 134 -5.85 -3.13 -13.63
C GLU A 134 -4.76 -2.17 -14.10
N ILE A 135 -5.05 -1.33 -15.12
CA ILE A 135 -4.08 -0.44 -15.76
C ILE A 135 -4.16 0.95 -15.15
N PHE A 136 -2.99 1.51 -14.84
CA PHE A 136 -2.89 2.87 -14.32
C PHE A 136 -3.51 3.90 -15.27
N ASN A 137 -4.45 4.69 -14.77
CA ASN A 137 -5.11 5.75 -15.51
C ASN A 137 -5.46 6.91 -14.56
N PHE A 138 -4.94 8.10 -14.84
CA PHE A 138 -5.20 9.29 -14.04
C PHE A 138 -6.69 9.61 -13.92
N GLY A 139 -7.46 9.43 -14.98
CA GLY A 139 -8.91 9.69 -14.99
C GLY A 139 -9.73 8.73 -14.12
N ARG A 140 -9.11 7.65 -13.64
CA ARG A 140 -9.77 6.63 -12.81
C ARG A 140 -9.26 6.60 -11.37
N LEU A 141 -8.27 7.41 -11.02
CA LEU A 141 -7.68 7.38 -9.67
C LEU A 141 -8.72 7.45 -8.56
N GLY A 142 -9.73 8.32 -8.69
CA GLY A 142 -10.79 8.44 -7.70
C GLY A 142 -11.65 7.17 -7.49
N LYS A 143 -11.69 6.26 -8.47
CA LYS A 143 -12.39 4.97 -8.38
C LYS A 143 -11.46 3.83 -7.98
N ASP A 144 -10.19 3.95 -8.33
CA ASP A 144 -9.20 2.89 -8.15
C ASP A 144 -8.49 2.98 -6.79
N LEU A 145 -8.42 4.19 -6.20
CA LEU A 145 -7.81 4.37 -4.88
C LEU A 145 -8.64 3.69 -3.80
N ALA A 146 -7.99 2.81 -3.07
CA ALA A 146 -8.55 2.19 -1.87
C ALA A 146 -8.29 3.07 -0.65
N VAL A 147 -9.27 3.16 0.23
CA VAL A 147 -9.19 3.94 1.47
C VAL A 147 -9.39 3.01 2.67
N GLY A 148 -8.47 3.06 3.60
CA GLY A 148 -8.57 2.39 4.89
C GLY A 148 -8.50 3.39 6.02
N VAL A 149 -9.33 3.21 7.03
CA VAL A 149 -9.32 4.04 8.25
C VAL A 149 -9.10 3.15 9.45
N GLY A 150 -8.54 3.69 10.51
CA GLY A 150 -8.33 2.89 11.70
C GLY A 150 -7.90 3.68 12.91
N THR A 151 -7.79 2.94 14.00
CA THR A 151 -7.27 3.43 15.28
C THR A 151 -6.21 2.49 15.80
N GLY A 152 -5.35 2.97 16.66
CA GLY A 152 -4.29 2.14 17.20
C GLY A 152 -3.74 2.63 18.52
N LEU A 153 -2.99 1.75 19.17
CA LEU A 153 -2.24 2.02 20.38
C LEU A 153 -0.74 1.98 20.09
N ARG A 154 -0.01 2.86 20.76
CA ARG A 154 1.45 2.95 20.73
C ARG A 154 1.94 2.88 22.17
N ILE A 155 2.37 1.70 22.60
CA ILE A 155 2.87 1.44 23.97
C ILE A 155 4.39 1.63 23.94
N ASP A 156 4.85 2.70 24.55
CA ASP A 156 6.24 3.12 24.52
C ASP A 156 6.97 2.70 25.80
N PHE A 157 7.89 1.75 25.67
CA PHE A 157 8.74 1.21 26.73
C PHE A 157 10.12 1.89 26.78
N SER A 158 10.31 3.05 26.13
CA SER A 158 11.55 3.81 26.00
C SER A 158 12.59 3.20 25.05
N PHE A 159 12.76 1.89 25.01
CA PHE A 159 13.72 1.20 24.14
C PHE A 159 13.05 0.42 23.00
N PHE A 160 11.74 0.16 23.06
CA PHE A 160 10.92 -0.30 21.96
C PHE A 160 9.47 0.18 22.06
N ILE A 161 8.77 0.17 20.96
CA ILE A 161 7.36 0.55 20.89
C ILE A 161 6.55 -0.63 20.37
N VAL A 162 5.55 -1.06 21.13
CA VAL A 162 4.53 -1.99 20.66
C VAL A 162 3.42 -1.23 19.99
N ARG A 163 3.09 -1.63 18.76
CA ARG A 163 2.03 -1.03 17.96
C ARG A 163 0.89 -2.03 17.76
N LEU A 164 -0.31 -1.63 18.14
CA LEU A 164 -1.54 -2.37 17.91
C LEU A 164 -2.45 -1.51 17.04
N ASP A 165 -2.81 -1.98 15.87
CA ASP A 165 -3.67 -1.27 14.93
C ASP A 165 -4.93 -2.08 14.65
N TYR A 166 -6.07 -1.41 14.69
CA TYR A 166 -7.35 -1.91 14.20
C TYR A 166 -7.79 -1.05 13.03
N SER A 167 -8.03 -1.67 11.87
CA SER A 167 -8.31 -0.95 10.63
C SER A 167 -9.49 -1.55 9.87
N TYR A 168 -10.20 -0.68 9.18
CA TYR A 168 -11.38 -0.99 8.40
C TYR A 168 -11.25 -0.43 6.97
N LYS A 169 -11.82 -1.13 5.98
CA LYS A 169 -11.91 -0.69 4.59
C LYS A 169 -13.07 0.27 4.46
N ALA A 170 -12.82 1.49 4.01
CA ALA A 170 -13.83 2.52 3.78
C ALA A 170 -14.38 2.44 2.34
#